data_4122f953088bf27370f69a93835313f3
#
_entry.id   4122f953088bf27370f69a93835313f3
#
_cell.length_a   1.000
_cell.length_b   1.000
_cell.length_c   1.000
_cell.angle_alpha   90.00
_cell.angle_beta   90.00
_cell.angle_gamma   90.00
#
_symmetry.space_group_name_H-M   'P 1'
#
loop_
_entity.id
_entity.type
_entity.pdbx_description
1 polymer ?
#
loop_
_entity_poly.entity_id
_entity_poly.type
_entity_poly.pdbx_seq_one_letter_code
_entity_poly.pdbx_strand_id
1 'polypeptide(L)' 'MKPSIYSLTRQTMQEWVLEQGEKKFRADQIWEWLYRKRVQSFEEMTNLSKDLIAKLNEQFVVNPLKQRIVQESA' A
#
# COMPACT_ATOMS: atom_id res chain seq x y z
N MET A 1 -4.94 -15.41 2.74
CA MET A 1 -5.54 -14.08 2.50
C MET A 1 -4.50 -13.00 2.69
N LYS A 2 -4.46 -12.03 1.81
CA LYS A 2 -3.45 -10.98 1.91
C LYS A 2 -3.88 -9.90 2.87
N PRO A 3 -2.95 -9.37 3.67
CA PRO A 3 -3.28 -8.26 4.55
C PRO A 3 -3.51 -6.97 3.76
N SER A 4 -4.26 -6.06 4.35
CA SER A 4 -4.42 -4.74 3.76
C SER A 4 -3.12 -3.97 3.88
N ILE A 5 -2.76 -3.20 2.85
CA ILE A 5 -1.59 -2.34 2.91
C ILE A 5 -1.75 -1.30 4.03
N TYR A 6 -2.98 -0.97 4.37
CA TYR A 6 -3.24 -0.01 5.45
C TYR A 6 -2.92 -0.57 6.83
N SER A 7 -2.68 -1.88 6.95
CA SER A 7 -2.29 -2.46 8.24
C SER A 7 -0.85 -2.16 8.61
N LEU A 8 -0.04 -1.67 7.68
CA LEU A 8 1.35 -1.35 7.95
C LEU A 8 1.48 0.02 8.57
N THR A 9 2.42 0.14 9.52
CA THR A 9 2.83 1.46 9.98
C THR A 9 3.82 2.02 8.98
N ARG A 10 4.14 3.31 9.13
CA ARG A 10 5.11 3.93 8.25
C ARG A 10 6.48 3.24 8.36
N GLN A 11 6.86 2.88 9.58
CA GLN A 11 8.14 2.22 9.80
C GLN A 11 8.18 0.83 9.17
N THR A 12 7.13 0.04 9.37
CA THR A 12 7.11 -1.30 8.78
C THR A 12 7.06 -1.25 7.27
N MET A 13 6.42 -0.24 6.71
CA MET A 13 6.41 -0.06 5.27
C MET A 13 7.81 0.26 4.75
N GLN A 14 8.56 1.10 5.48
CA GLN A 14 9.94 1.38 5.10
C GLN A 14 10.79 0.12 5.11
N GLU A 15 10.61 -0.70 6.13
CA GLU A 15 11.37 -1.95 6.24
C GLU A 15 11.01 -2.88 5.10
N TRP A 16 9.73 -2.93 4.76
CA TRP A 16 9.29 -3.81 3.68
C TRP A 16 9.89 -3.40 2.33
N VAL A 17 9.87 -2.10 2.01
CA VAL A 17 10.43 -1.67 0.73
C VAL A 17 11.93 -1.93 0.66
N LEU A 18 12.63 -1.79 1.78
CA LEU A 18 14.06 -2.10 1.81
C LEU A 18 14.30 -3.58 1.52
N GLU A 19 13.45 -4.45 2.03
CA GLU A 19 13.54 -5.88 1.78
C GLU A 19 13.34 -6.20 0.31
N GLN A 20 12.56 -5.37 -0.40
CA GLN A 20 12.32 -5.57 -1.82
C GLN A 20 13.44 -4.98 -2.70
N GLY A 21 14.48 -4.44 -2.07
CA GLY A 21 15.57 -3.83 -2.82
C GLY A 21 15.28 -2.40 -3.25
N GLU A 22 14.24 -1.81 -2.72
CA GLU A 22 13.89 -0.43 -3.04
C GLU A 22 14.43 0.51 -1.99
N LYS A 23 14.44 1.79 -2.31
CA LYS A 23 14.95 2.79 -1.39
C LYS A 23 13.87 3.19 -0.40
N LYS A 24 14.34 3.67 0.76
CA LYS A 24 13.46 4.02 1.86
C LYS A 24 12.41 5.06 1.47
N PHE A 25 12.76 6.01 0.62
CA PHE A 25 11.82 7.05 0.22
C PHE A 25 10.64 6.49 -0.58
N ARG A 26 10.76 5.28 -1.11
CA ARG A 26 9.61 4.66 -1.77
C ARG A 26 8.47 4.41 -0.81
N ALA A 27 8.79 4.09 0.45
CA ALA A 27 7.76 3.94 1.46
C ALA A 27 6.99 5.24 1.67
N ASP A 28 7.70 6.38 1.66
CA ASP A 28 7.04 7.66 1.79
C ASP A 28 6.12 7.93 0.61
N GLN A 29 6.53 7.54 -0.60
CA GLN A 29 5.69 7.71 -1.78
C GLN A 29 4.44 6.84 -1.68
N ILE A 30 4.60 5.59 -1.26
CA ILE A 30 3.45 4.70 -1.08
C ILE A 30 2.50 5.28 -0.04
N TRP A 31 3.06 5.76 1.07
CA TRP A 31 2.27 6.34 2.15
C TRP A 31 1.44 7.52 1.64
N GLU A 32 2.06 8.38 0.82
CA GLU A 32 1.36 9.52 0.26
C GLU A 32 0.21 9.10 -0.65
N TRP A 33 0.46 8.11 -1.51
CA TRP A 33 -0.59 7.61 -2.39
C TRP A 33 -1.77 7.07 -1.59
N LEU A 34 -1.48 6.36 -0.50
CA LEU A 34 -2.54 5.74 0.29
C LEU A 34 -3.33 6.74 1.11
N TYR A 35 -2.64 7.68 1.75
CA TYR A 35 -3.28 8.54 2.74
C TYR A 35 -3.64 9.92 2.22
N ARG A 36 -2.98 10.37 1.19
CA ARG A 36 -3.29 11.67 0.62
C ARG A 36 -4.15 11.55 -0.63
N LYS A 37 -3.79 10.63 -1.51
CA LYS A 37 -4.51 10.48 -2.77
C LYS A 37 -5.57 9.39 -2.71
N ARG A 38 -5.47 8.52 -1.70
CA ARG A 38 -6.45 7.47 -1.45
C ARG A 38 -6.72 6.62 -2.68
N VAL A 39 -5.65 6.17 -3.29
CA VAL A 39 -5.76 5.31 -4.47
C VAL A 39 -6.50 4.02 -4.14
N GLN A 40 -7.14 3.45 -5.12
CA GLN A 40 -7.89 2.22 -4.94
C GLN A 40 -7.12 1.00 -5.43
N SER A 41 -6.00 1.19 -6.10
CA SER A 41 -5.17 0.09 -6.54
C SER A 41 -3.73 0.55 -6.60
N PHE A 42 -2.83 -0.43 -6.54
CA PHE A 42 -1.40 -0.12 -6.61
C PHE A 42 -0.99 0.41 -7.97
N GLU A 43 -1.72 0.04 -9.01
CA GLU A 43 -1.42 0.51 -10.35
C GLU A 43 -1.56 2.02 -10.51
N GLU A 44 -2.31 2.65 -9.62
CA GLU A 44 -2.43 4.11 -9.65
C GLU A 44 -1.18 4.81 -9.14
N MET A 45 -0.29 4.06 -8.51
CA MET A 45 0.96 4.62 -7.96
C MET A 45 2.01 4.72 -9.06
N THR A 46 1.80 5.67 -9.96
CA THR A 46 2.61 5.78 -11.18
C THR A 46 4.07 6.15 -10.94
N ASN A 47 4.40 6.65 -9.74
CA ASN A 47 5.77 6.96 -9.39
C ASN A 47 6.60 5.72 -9.09
N LEU A 48 5.95 4.60 -8.88
CA LEU A 48 6.65 3.38 -8.49
C LEU A 48 6.97 2.53 -9.71
N SER A 49 8.02 1.74 -9.60
CA SER A 49 8.37 0.81 -10.67
C SER A 49 7.31 -0.28 -10.78
N LYS A 50 7.19 -0.85 -11.96
CA LYS A 50 6.25 -1.95 -12.16
C LYS A 50 6.59 -3.15 -11.28
N ASP A 51 7.88 -3.38 -11.04
CA ASP A 51 8.30 -4.47 -10.16
C ASP A 51 7.79 -4.26 -8.74
N LEU A 52 7.89 -3.05 -8.24
CA LEU A 52 7.43 -2.77 -6.89
C LEU A 52 5.90 -2.86 -6.81
N ILE A 53 5.21 -2.36 -7.83
CA ILE A 53 3.76 -2.46 -7.89
C ILE A 53 3.33 -3.92 -7.91
N ALA A 54 4.03 -4.75 -8.67
CA ALA A 54 3.72 -6.17 -8.72
C ALA A 54 3.90 -6.84 -7.37
N LYS A 55 4.96 -6.48 -6.65
CA LYS A 55 5.19 -7.03 -5.31
C LYS A 55 4.13 -6.60 -4.32
N LEU A 56 3.69 -5.34 -4.41
CA LEU A 56 2.61 -4.86 -3.58
C LEU A 56 1.32 -5.64 -3.85
N ASN A 57 1.00 -5.84 -5.12
CA ASN A 57 -0.18 -6.62 -5.49
C ASN A 57 -0.09 -8.06 -5.02
N GLU A 58 1.11 -8.60 -4.98
CA GLU A 58 1.32 -9.98 -4.59
C GLU A 58 1.15 -10.19 -3.10
N GLN A 59 1.59 -9.22 -2.30
CA GLN A 59 1.65 -9.40 -0.86
C GLN A 59 0.56 -8.67 -0.09
N PHE A 60 -0.05 -7.65 -0.68
CA PHE A 60 -1.05 -6.83 0.00
C PHE A 60 -2.22 -6.54 -0.91
N VAL A 61 -3.29 -6.02 -0.31
CA VAL A 61 -4.42 -5.50 -1.07
C VAL A 61 -4.66 -4.06 -0.64
N VAL A 62 -5.15 -3.25 -1.57
CA VAL A 62 -5.61 -1.90 -1.24
C VAL A 62 -7.10 -2.02 -0.97
N ASN A 63 -7.45 -2.13 0.28
CA ASN A 63 -8.83 -2.37 0.60
C ASN A 63 -9.23 -1.54 1.82
N PRO A 64 -9.35 -0.26 1.63
CA PRO A 64 -9.64 0.61 2.74
C PRO A 64 -11.03 0.44 3.26
N LEU A 65 -11.84 -0.19 2.44
CA LEU A 65 -13.08 -0.19 2.71
C LEU A 65 -13.74 -1.21 3.03
N LYS A 66 -13.65 -1.92 2.78
CA LYS A 66 -14.39 -2.90 2.98
C LYS A 66 -14.70 -2.96 4.31
N GLN A 67 -14.32 -2.43 4.78
CA GLN A 67 -14.44 -2.48 5.96
C GLN A 67 -15.36 -1.77 6.51
N ARG A 68 -15.70 -1.48 5.77
CA ARG A 68 -16.49 -1.06 6.21
C ARG A 68 -17.35 -1.02 6.33
N ILE A 69 -17.46 -1.15 6.03
CA ILE A 69 -18.20 -1.15 6.13
C ILE A 69 -18.76 -1.15 6.51
N VAL A 70 -18.83 -1.17 6.50
CA VAL A 70 -19.41 -1.18 7.03
C VAL A 70 -19.90 -1.07 7.42
N GLN A 71 -19.99 -1.15 7.32
CA GLN A 71 -20.54 -1.04 7.81
C GLN A 71 -21.01 -0.77 8.13
N GLU A 72 -21.06 -0.73 8.00
CA GLU A 72 -21.63 -0.44 8.42
C GLU A 72 -22.14 -0.19 8.62
N SER A 73 -22.25 -0.26 8.47
CA SER A 73 -22.88 -0.01 8.86
C SER A 73 -23.43 0.20 8.91
N ALA A 74 -23.49 0.15 8.77
CA ALA A 74 -24.05 0.40 9.04
C ALA A 74 -24.56 0.58 9.15
#